data_f8ba9b3fdd51f1ccac321a510206acc5
#
_entry.id   f8ba9b3fdd51f1ccac321a510206acc5
#
_cell.length_a   1.000
_cell.length_b   1.000
_cell.length_c   1.000
_cell.angle_alpha   90.00
_cell.angle_beta   90.00
_cell.angle_gamma   90.00
#
_symmetry.space_group_name_H-M   'P 1'
#
loop_
_entity.id
_entity.type
_entity.pdbx_description
1 polymer ?
#
loop_
_entity_poly.entity_id
_entity_poly.type
_entity_poly.pdbx_seq_one_letter_code
_entity_poly.pdbx_strand_id
1 'polypeptide(L)'
;MRLALLLFFAGVLLVGVGAIVWIAVDLPPLRLVLSHGFPPAGGPTGRVKEIEGVRFVEIGAGYFRMGSWFNCTKGDALGRICKVFHLPWGGQPVEKGNEVPVRWVEIREPYFLAETELTNAQYERYDPKHERYWQGDDDPVTGVYFADAQAYCKWLTVRSGLAVRLPSEAEWENGCRAGSTTEYCFGDDELRLGEYAWFGSNSGGWAHAAKTKRANAWGLYDLHGNVLEWCKDTYHQDYTGAPEDARAWTEGGEVRDPGASPSRVGRGGGWFRPAVDCRSAYRFWSHPVGGWGNLGFRPACGPSAP
;
A
#
# COMPACT_ATOMS: atom_id res chain seq x y z
N MET A 1 13.42 38.69 5.80
CA MET A 1 12.10 38.82 5.13
C MET A 1 11.59 37.46 4.55
N ARG A 2 12.42 36.62 3.95
CA ARG A 2 11.97 35.30 3.41
C ARG A 2 11.57 34.25 4.46
N LEU A 3 12.18 34.26 5.64
CA LEU A 3 11.87 33.31 6.72
C LEU A 3 10.53 33.60 7.40
N ALA A 4 10.15 34.89 7.53
CA ALA A 4 8.87 35.28 8.10
C ALA A 4 7.68 34.94 7.19
N LEU A 5 7.89 34.92 5.86
CA LEU A 5 6.85 34.56 4.90
C LEU A 5 6.56 33.06 4.89
N LEU A 6 7.55 32.20 5.14
CA LEU A 6 7.39 30.74 5.23
C LEU A 6 6.61 30.32 6.48
N LEU A 7 6.76 31.06 7.60
CA LEU A 7 5.99 30.80 8.82
C LEU A 7 4.52 31.24 8.69
N PHE A 8 4.21 32.17 7.77
CA PHE A 8 2.86 32.64 7.51
C PHE A 8 2.01 31.67 6.67
N PHE A 9 2.65 30.81 5.86
CA PHE A 9 1.97 29.79 5.04
C PHE A 9 1.78 28.47 5.76
N ALA A 10 2.37 28.25 6.93
CA ALA A 10 2.24 27.02 7.72
C ALA A 10 0.97 26.96 8.58
N GLY A 11 0.20 28.03 8.65
CA GLY A 11 -1.07 28.07 9.37
C GLY A 11 -1.97 29.18 8.82
N VAL A 12 -3.21 28.87 8.53
CA VAL A 12 -4.25 29.87 8.23
C VAL A 12 -4.97 30.19 9.51
N LEU A 13 -4.89 31.45 9.96
CA LEU A 13 -5.63 31.95 11.11
C LEU A 13 -7.06 32.28 10.66
N LEU A 14 -8.04 31.45 11.03
CA LEU A 14 -9.45 31.78 10.90
C LEU A 14 -9.94 32.34 12.23
N VAL A 15 -10.18 33.64 12.26
CA VAL A 15 -10.80 34.30 13.41
C VAL A 15 -12.31 34.27 13.23
N GLY A 16 -12.95 33.25 13.81
CA GLY A 16 -14.39 33.20 14.00
C GLY A 16 -14.73 33.56 15.44
N VAL A 17 -15.92 34.10 15.66
CA VAL A 17 -16.38 34.60 16.97
C VAL A 17 -16.13 33.55 18.08
N GLY A 18 -15.08 33.74 18.86
CA GLY A 18 -14.82 33.03 20.11
C GLY A 18 -13.83 31.84 20.10
N ALA A 19 -13.20 31.45 18.95
CA ALA A 19 -12.18 30.40 18.94
C ALA A 19 -11.08 30.69 17.94
N ILE A 20 -9.82 30.57 18.37
CA ILE A 20 -8.65 30.54 17.48
C ILE A 20 -8.42 29.09 17.08
N VAL A 21 -8.71 28.77 15.84
CA VAL A 21 -8.43 27.42 15.29
C VAL A 21 -7.12 27.50 14.51
N TRP A 22 -6.10 26.79 14.98
CA TRP A 22 -4.88 26.55 14.21
C TRP A 22 -5.14 25.38 13.27
N ILE A 23 -5.15 25.65 11.96
CA ILE A 23 -5.17 24.60 10.95
C ILE A 23 -3.72 24.21 10.68
N ALA A 24 -3.29 23.08 11.20
CA ALA A 24 -2.03 22.49 10.80
C ALA A 24 -2.19 21.95 9.38
N VAL A 25 -1.58 22.62 8.40
CA VAL A 25 -1.46 22.07 7.05
C VAL A 25 -0.41 20.97 7.11
N ASP A 26 -0.76 19.77 6.67
CA ASP A 26 0.15 18.63 6.62
C ASP A 26 1.15 18.84 5.47
N LEU A 27 2.13 19.67 5.74
CA LEU A 27 3.22 19.95 4.81
C LEU A 27 4.30 18.86 4.93
N PRO A 28 5.02 18.55 3.84
CA PRO A 28 6.21 17.72 3.92
C PRO A 28 7.17 18.32 4.96
N PRO A 29 7.99 17.49 5.63
CA PRO A 29 8.97 17.98 6.60
C PRO A 29 9.75 19.18 6.05
N LEU A 30 9.87 20.23 6.84
CA LEU A 30 10.49 21.49 6.43
C LEU A 30 11.87 21.30 5.79
N ARG A 31 12.63 20.30 6.27
CA ARG A 31 13.92 19.89 5.68
C ARG A 31 13.80 19.50 4.20
N LEU A 32 12.70 18.81 3.81
CA LEU A 32 12.44 18.40 2.44
C LEU A 32 12.11 19.59 1.55
N VAL A 33 11.26 20.50 2.04
CA VAL A 33 10.87 21.72 1.32
C VAL A 33 12.07 22.67 1.16
N LEU A 34 12.95 22.75 2.15
CA LEU A 34 14.14 23.62 2.11
C LEU A 34 15.24 23.07 1.20
N SER A 35 15.36 21.73 1.09
CA SER A 35 16.42 21.11 0.28
C SER A 35 16.06 20.89 -1.19
N HIS A 36 14.79 20.63 -1.49
CA HIS A 36 14.34 20.20 -2.84
C HIS A 36 13.12 20.96 -3.37
N GLY A 37 12.58 21.92 -2.64
CA GLY A 37 11.26 22.48 -2.95
C GLY A 37 10.14 21.52 -2.51
N PHE A 38 8.92 21.70 -3.06
CA PHE A 38 7.86 20.70 -2.85
C PHE A 38 8.31 19.38 -3.48
N PRO A 39 8.39 18.29 -2.69
CA PRO A 39 8.90 17.03 -3.20
C PRO A 39 8.04 16.54 -4.37
N PRO A 40 8.66 16.12 -5.49
CA PRO A 40 7.92 15.54 -6.59
C PRO A 40 7.24 14.26 -6.11
N ALA A 41 5.99 14.06 -6.50
CA ALA A 41 5.36 12.75 -6.36
C ALA A 41 6.10 11.78 -7.30
N GLY A 42 6.57 10.64 -6.77
CA GLY A 42 7.02 9.54 -7.62
C GLY A 42 5.87 9.10 -8.52
N GLY A 43 6.18 8.75 -9.76
CA GLY A 43 5.19 8.32 -10.74
C GLY A 43 5.80 7.34 -11.74
N PRO A 44 5.00 6.78 -12.66
CA PRO A 44 5.51 5.84 -13.64
C PRO A 44 6.51 6.55 -14.56
N THR A 45 7.67 5.93 -14.78
CA THR A 45 8.72 6.47 -15.67
C THR A 45 8.48 6.11 -17.14
N GLY A 46 7.48 5.27 -17.42
CA GLY A 46 7.23 4.69 -18.73
C GLY A 46 8.08 3.46 -19.03
N ARG A 47 9.06 3.12 -18.18
CA ARG A 47 9.87 1.92 -18.35
C ARG A 47 9.12 0.69 -17.83
N VAL A 48 9.23 -0.39 -18.60
CA VAL A 48 8.64 -1.69 -18.29
C VAL A 48 9.70 -2.77 -18.43
N LYS A 49 9.63 -3.80 -17.61
CA LYS A 49 10.45 -5.01 -17.74
C LYS A 49 9.55 -6.24 -17.76
N GLU A 50 10.01 -7.28 -18.41
CA GLU A 50 9.38 -8.59 -18.34
C GLU A 50 10.42 -9.61 -17.91
N ILE A 51 10.09 -10.43 -16.91
CA ILE A 51 10.94 -11.47 -16.32
C ILE A 51 10.09 -12.72 -16.14
N GLU A 52 10.42 -13.79 -16.85
CA GLU A 52 9.69 -15.05 -16.78
C GLU A 52 8.16 -14.90 -16.93
N GLY A 53 7.73 -14.00 -17.85
CA GLY A 53 6.32 -13.70 -18.11
C GLY A 53 5.66 -12.79 -17.07
N VAL A 54 6.39 -12.32 -16.06
CA VAL A 54 5.91 -11.29 -15.12
C VAL A 54 6.28 -9.92 -15.66
N ARG A 55 5.29 -9.08 -15.89
CA ARG A 55 5.48 -7.71 -16.33
C ARG A 55 5.59 -6.77 -15.14
N PHE A 56 6.59 -5.91 -15.12
CA PHE A 56 6.88 -4.94 -14.09
C PHE A 56 6.81 -3.52 -14.65
N VAL A 57 6.20 -2.62 -13.89
CA VAL A 57 6.14 -1.18 -14.18
C VAL A 57 7.13 -0.46 -13.26
N GLU A 58 7.98 0.41 -13.84
CA GLU A 58 8.90 1.22 -13.03
C GLU A 58 8.18 2.43 -12.44
N ILE A 59 8.38 2.61 -11.14
CA ILE A 59 7.91 3.75 -10.36
C ILE A 59 9.11 4.58 -9.95
N GLY A 60 9.09 5.87 -10.27
CA GLY A 60 10.21 6.80 -10.03
C GLY A 60 10.38 7.15 -8.55
N ALA A 61 11.55 7.67 -8.23
CA ALA A 61 11.84 8.25 -6.93
C ALA A 61 10.93 9.46 -6.64
N GLY A 62 10.66 9.72 -5.37
CA GLY A 62 9.80 10.83 -4.95
C GLY A 62 9.27 10.64 -3.54
N TYR A 63 8.17 11.29 -3.22
CA TYR A 63 7.55 11.23 -1.91
C TYR A 63 6.06 10.94 -2.06
N PHE A 64 5.51 10.19 -1.12
CA PHE A 64 4.06 10.00 -1.02
C PHE A 64 3.60 10.02 0.43
N ARG A 65 2.31 10.19 0.61
CA ARG A 65 1.68 10.21 1.91
C ARG A 65 1.07 8.85 2.20
N MET A 66 1.62 8.16 3.19
CA MET A 66 1.23 6.83 3.64
C MET A 66 0.28 6.90 4.82
N GLY A 67 -0.68 5.98 4.85
CA GLY A 67 -1.65 5.88 5.93
C GLY A 67 -2.94 6.63 5.69
N SER A 68 -3.85 6.61 6.65
CA SER A 68 -5.18 7.22 6.56
C SER A 68 -5.71 7.66 7.92
N TRP A 69 -6.50 8.73 7.93
CA TRP A 69 -7.29 9.20 9.07
C TRP A 69 -8.72 8.60 9.08
N PHE A 70 -8.92 7.47 8.43
CA PHE A 70 -10.25 6.90 8.17
C PHE A 70 -11.09 6.66 9.42
N ASN A 71 -10.48 6.42 10.58
CA ASN A 71 -11.17 6.14 11.85
C ASN A 71 -11.71 7.39 12.57
N CYS A 72 -11.65 8.57 11.96
CA CYS A 72 -12.46 9.70 12.42
C CYS A 72 -13.93 9.37 12.16
N THR A 73 -14.70 9.26 13.21
CA THR A 73 -16.07 8.75 13.29
C THR A 73 -16.97 9.07 12.08
N LYS A 74 -17.56 8.02 11.51
CA LYS A 74 -18.63 8.14 10.51
C LYS A 74 -19.84 8.76 11.20
N GLY A 75 -20.29 9.94 10.75
CA GLY A 75 -21.68 10.34 10.97
C GLY A 75 -21.97 11.77 11.38
N ASP A 76 -21.01 12.56 11.79
CA ASP A 76 -21.25 13.96 12.14
C ASP A 76 -20.59 14.98 11.18
N ALA A 77 -21.04 16.22 11.25
CA ALA A 77 -20.52 17.30 10.40
C ALA A 77 -19.02 17.55 10.62
N LEU A 78 -18.53 17.29 11.83
CA LEU A 78 -17.15 17.48 12.24
C LEU A 78 -16.26 16.32 11.75
N GLY A 79 -16.75 15.06 11.70
CA GLY A 79 -16.04 13.95 11.08
C GLY A 79 -15.78 14.18 9.59
N ARG A 80 -16.71 14.83 8.90
CA ARG A 80 -16.52 15.29 7.50
C ARG A 80 -15.47 16.38 7.38
N ILE A 81 -15.40 17.31 8.34
CA ILE A 81 -14.39 18.37 8.40
C ILE A 81 -13.01 17.78 8.67
N CYS A 82 -12.89 16.83 9.61
CA CYS A 82 -11.64 16.13 9.88
C CYS A 82 -11.15 15.36 8.63
N LYS A 83 -12.05 14.69 7.90
CA LYS A 83 -11.72 13.98 6.66
C LYS A 83 -11.23 14.92 5.55
N VAL A 84 -11.89 16.09 5.39
CA VAL A 84 -11.54 17.09 4.35
C VAL A 84 -10.24 17.82 4.69
N PHE A 85 -10.03 18.16 5.95
CA PHE A 85 -8.88 18.98 6.39
C PHE A 85 -7.78 18.15 7.05
N HIS A 86 -7.96 16.83 7.20
CA HIS A 86 -7.00 15.94 7.84
C HIS A 86 -6.62 16.34 9.27
N LEU A 87 -7.59 16.91 9.99
CA LEU A 87 -7.40 17.41 11.35
C LEU A 87 -7.66 16.30 12.38
N PRO A 88 -6.84 16.18 13.44
CA PRO A 88 -7.18 15.37 14.59
C PRO A 88 -8.42 15.96 15.27
N TRP A 89 -9.42 15.13 15.51
CA TRP A 89 -10.66 15.52 16.16
C TRP A 89 -10.44 15.96 17.62
N GLY A 90 -10.88 17.18 17.95
CA GLY A 90 -11.21 17.60 19.33
C GLY A 90 -10.16 17.41 20.43
N GLY A 91 -8.88 17.28 20.12
CA GLY A 91 -7.82 17.11 21.13
C GLY A 91 -7.87 15.76 21.90
N GLN A 92 -8.82 14.87 21.57
CA GLN A 92 -8.81 13.50 22.05
C GLN A 92 -7.88 12.67 21.14
N PRO A 93 -7.11 11.73 21.71
CA PRO A 93 -6.38 10.78 20.86
C PRO A 93 -7.42 10.04 20.00
N VAL A 94 -7.33 10.20 18.68
CA VAL A 94 -8.00 9.32 17.73
C VAL A 94 -7.65 7.91 18.16
N GLU A 95 -8.65 7.03 18.35
CA GLU A 95 -8.36 5.63 18.63
C GLU A 95 -7.31 5.16 17.64
N LYS A 96 -6.22 4.61 18.16
CA LYS A 96 -5.04 4.24 17.38
C LYS A 96 -5.43 3.18 16.35
N GLY A 97 -5.89 3.61 15.18
CA GLY A 97 -6.04 2.74 14.03
C GLY A 97 -4.65 2.28 13.56
N ASN A 98 -4.58 1.12 12.95
CA ASN A 98 -3.31 0.57 12.44
C ASN A 98 -2.73 1.32 11.23
N GLU A 99 -3.45 2.31 10.69
CA GLU A 99 -3.09 3.12 9.52
C GLU A 99 -2.47 4.48 9.89
N VAL A 100 -2.20 4.72 11.17
CA VAL A 100 -1.67 5.99 11.72
C VAL A 100 -0.32 5.80 12.42
N PRO A 101 0.46 6.88 12.64
CA PRO A 101 0.26 8.22 12.12
C PRO A 101 0.39 8.28 10.59
N VAL A 102 -0.42 9.11 9.96
CA VAL A 102 -0.22 9.45 8.54
C VAL A 102 1.10 10.17 8.40
N ARG A 103 1.91 9.75 7.44
CA ARG A 103 3.29 10.21 7.33
C ARG A 103 3.77 10.34 5.89
N TRP A 104 4.77 11.18 5.66
CA TRP A 104 5.49 11.25 4.41
C TRP A 104 6.54 10.14 4.34
N VAL A 105 6.61 9.46 3.20
CA VAL A 105 7.59 8.40 2.93
C VAL A 105 8.39 8.78 1.70
N GLU A 106 9.71 8.65 1.81
CA GLU A 106 10.65 8.88 0.73
C GLU A 106 10.87 7.59 -0.07
N ILE A 107 10.59 7.64 -1.36
CA ILE A 107 11.05 6.65 -2.33
C ILE A 107 12.39 7.16 -2.87
N ARG A 108 13.50 6.71 -2.30
CA ARG A 108 14.84 7.23 -2.61
C ARG A 108 15.28 6.90 -4.02
N GLU A 109 14.93 5.72 -4.49
CA GLU A 109 15.36 5.20 -5.80
C GLU A 109 14.18 4.60 -6.54
N PRO A 110 14.17 4.66 -7.88
CA PRO A 110 13.15 3.99 -8.67
C PRO A 110 13.11 2.49 -8.37
N TYR A 111 11.92 1.93 -8.31
CA TYR A 111 11.68 0.50 -8.17
C TYR A 111 10.69 0.01 -9.22
N PHE A 112 10.67 -1.29 -9.44
CA PHE A 112 9.70 -1.94 -10.31
C PHE A 112 8.70 -2.72 -9.46
N LEU A 113 7.41 -2.60 -9.78
CA LEU A 113 6.35 -3.37 -9.16
C LEU A 113 5.64 -4.20 -10.23
N ALA A 114 5.34 -5.46 -9.94
CA ALA A 114 4.60 -6.29 -10.88
C ALA A 114 3.23 -5.67 -11.19
N GLU A 115 2.87 -5.68 -12.46
CA GLU A 115 1.66 -5.05 -13.00
C GLU A 115 0.40 -5.60 -12.35
N THR A 116 0.40 -6.91 -12.04
CA THR A 116 -0.69 -7.66 -11.41
C THR A 116 -0.18 -8.43 -10.20
N GLU A 117 -1.07 -9.05 -9.47
CA GLU A 117 -0.78 -10.21 -8.64
C GLU A 117 -0.10 -11.29 -9.48
N LEU A 118 0.74 -12.11 -8.87
CA LEU A 118 1.34 -13.25 -9.58
C LEU A 118 0.28 -14.28 -9.91
N THR A 119 0.27 -14.78 -11.15
CA THR A 119 -0.70 -15.78 -11.60
C THR A 119 -0.22 -17.22 -11.38
N ASN A 120 -1.16 -18.17 -11.42
CA ASN A 120 -0.85 -19.61 -11.35
C ASN A 120 0.17 -20.03 -12.41
N ALA A 121 -0.07 -19.65 -13.68
CA ALA A 121 0.84 -19.99 -14.77
C ALA A 121 2.26 -19.43 -14.60
N GLN A 122 2.37 -18.23 -13.98
CA GLN A 122 3.67 -17.63 -13.68
C GLN A 122 4.37 -18.36 -12.52
N TYR A 123 3.62 -18.71 -11.46
CA TYR A 123 4.18 -19.42 -10.30
C TYR A 123 4.62 -20.84 -10.65
N GLU A 124 3.88 -21.56 -11.47
CA GLU A 124 4.18 -22.95 -11.89
C GLU A 124 5.47 -23.07 -12.71
N ARG A 125 5.99 -21.99 -13.26
CA ARG A 125 7.34 -21.99 -13.84
C ARG A 125 8.43 -22.23 -12.80
N TYR A 126 8.16 -21.88 -11.56
CA TYR A 126 9.02 -22.11 -10.40
C TYR A 126 8.68 -23.44 -9.73
N ASP A 127 7.40 -23.67 -9.43
CA ASP A 127 6.90 -24.89 -8.78
C ASP A 127 5.79 -25.55 -9.61
N PRO A 128 6.14 -26.44 -10.55
CA PRO A 128 5.16 -27.14 -11.40
C PRO A 128 4.24 -28.10 -10.63
N LYS A 129 4.48 -28.31 -9.35
CA LYS A 129 3.66 -29.18 -8.49
C LYS A 129 2.75 -28.40 -7.54
N HIS A 130 2.74 -27.08 -7.66
CA HIS A 130 1.87 -26.25 -6.84
C HIS A 130 0.39 -26.65 -6.99
N GLU A 131 -0.27 -26.91 -5.89
CA GLU A 131 -1.70 -27.20 -5.88
C GLU A 131 -2.49 -25.88 -5.95
N ARG A 132 -3.11 -25.66 -7.10
CA ARG A 132 -3.92 -24.47 -7.35
C ARG A 132 -5.16 -24.44 -6.46
N TYR A 133 -5.35 -23.35 -5.77
CA TYR A 133 -6.62 -23.07 -5.09
C TYR A 133 -7.69 -22.60 -6.11
N TRP A 134 -7.33 -21.69 -6.98
CA TRP A 134 -8.11 -21.22 -8.14
C TRP A 134 -7.53 -21.86 -9.40
N GLN A 135 -8.40 -22.31 -10.33
CA GLN A 135 -7.96 -23.24 -11.36
C GLN A 135 -7.49 -22.61 -12.67
N GLY A 136 -7.78 -21.30 -12.89
CA GLY A 136 -7.39 -20.59 -14.11
C GLY A 136 -5.88 -20.31 -14.15
N ASP A 137 -5.30 -20.31 -15.35
CA ASP A 137 -3.89 -19.97 -15.57
C ASP A 137 -3.59 -18.52 -15.17
N ASP A 138 -4.53 -17.62 -15.46
CA ASP A 138 -4.45 -16.19 -15.16
C ASP A 138 -5.05 -15.82 -13.78
N ASP A 139 -5.59 -16.80 -13.04
CA ASP A 139 -6.04 -16.56 -11.68
C ASP A 139 -4.82 -16.32 -10.77
N PRO A 140 -4.97 -15.48 -9.71
CA PRO A 140 -3.87 -15.21 -8.80
C PRO A 140 -3.45 -16.48 -8.06
N VAL A 141 -2.15 -16.70 -7.96
CA VAL A 141 -1.63 -17.76 -7.10
C VAL A 141 -1.93 -17.41 -5.65
N THR A 142 -2.53 -18.38 -4.94
CA THR A 142 -2.88 -18.27 -3.52
C THR A 142 -2.54 -19.56 -2.78
N GLY A 143 -2.70 -19.56 -1.46
CA GLY A 143 -2.31 -20.71 -0.66
C GLY A 143 -0.79 -20.81 -0.47
N VAL A 144 -0.05 -19.77 -0.79
CA VAL A 144 1.41 -19.70 -0.66
C VAL A 144 1.80 -19.09 0.69
N TYR A 145 2.70 -19.74 1.40
CA TYR A 145 3.27 -19.18 2.62
C TYR A 145 4.20 -18.00 2.31
N PHE A 146 4.47 -17.20 3.31
CA PHE A 146 5.41 -16.07 3.17
C PHE A 146 6.78 -16.53 2.66
N ALA A 147 7.28 -17.67 3.16
CA ALA A 147 8.55 -18.27 2.73
C ALA A 147 8.53 -18.69 1.25
N ASP A 148 7.41 -19.18 0.75
CA ASP A 148 7.26 -19.63 -0.65
C ASP A 148 7.29 -18.42 -1.58
N ALA A 149 6.59 -17.34 -1.21
CA ALA A 149 6.63 -16.08 -1.95
C ALA A 149 8.06 -15.49 -2.00
N GLN A 150 8.83 -15.58 -0.90
CA GLN A 150 10.24 -15.19 -0.90
C GLN A 150 11.11 -16.10 -1.76
N ALA A 151 10.86 -17.43 -1.73
CA ALA A 151 11.60 -18.40 -2.52
C ALA A 151 11.37 -18.19 -4.03
N TYR A 152 10.14 -17.90 -4.44
CA TYR A 152 9.83 -17.46 -5.80
C TYR A 152 10.61 -16.23 -6.22
N CYS A 153 10.60 -15.18 -5.39
CA CYS A 153 11.36 -13.96 -5.67
C CYS A 153 12.87 -14.24 -5.80
N LYS A 154 13.43 -15.10 -4.95
CA LYS A 154 14.82 -15.53 -5.06
C LYS A 154 15.10 -16.30 -6.36
N TRP A 155 14.20 -17.15 -6.78
CA TRP A 155 14.28 -17.85 -8.05
C TRP A 155 14.30 -16.87 -9.23
N LEU A 156 13.39 -15.87 -9.25
CA LEU A 156 13.39 -14.81 -10.25
C LEU A 156 14.70 -14.00 -10.23
N THR A 157 15.26 -13.74 -9.05
CA THR A 157 16.57 -13.07 -8.91
C THR A 157 17.67 -13.82 -9.63
N VAL A 158 17.74 -15.14 -9.44
CA VAL A 158 18.74 -15.99 -10.11
C VAL A 158 18.55 -16.00 -11.62
N ARG A 159 17.30 -16.05 -12.08
CA ARG A 159 16.94 -16.10 -13.52
C ARG A 159 17.21 -14.79 -14.24
N SER A 160 17.02 -13.66 -13.59
CA SER A 160 17.11 -12.33 -14.20
C SER A 160 18.40 -11.56 -13.90
N GLY A 161 19.13 -11.94 -12.85
CA GLY A 161 20.26 -11.15 -12.32
C GLY A 161 19.83 -9.85 -11.64
N LEU A 162 18.51 -9.61 -11.45
CA LEU A 162 17.97 -8.43 -10.79
C LEU A 162 17.57 -8.78 -9.36
N ALA A 163 17.64 -7.82 -8.43
CA ALA A 163 17.20 -8.03 -7.05
C ALA A 163 15.65 -8.06 -6.98
N VAL A 164 15.05 -9.24 -7.19
CA VAL A 164 13.60 -9.46 -7.07
C VAL A 164 13.26 -9.85 -5.64
N ARG A 165 12.20 -9.26 -5.09
CA ARG A 165 11.77 -9.40 -3.70
C ARG A 165 10.27 -9.14 -3.56
N LEU A 166 9.70 -9.40 -2.39
CA LEU A 166 8.41 -8.83 -2.04
C LEU A 166 8.54 -7.30 -1.93
N PRO A 167 7.50 -6.52 -2.30
CA PRO A 167 7.48 -5.09 -2.05
C PRO A 167 7.53 -4.82 -0.54
N SER A 168 8.09 -3.68 -0.14
CA SER A 168 7.78 -3.16 1.18
C SER A 168 6.31 -2.72 1.24
N GLU A 169 5.78 -2.61 2.45
CA GLU A 169 4.42 -2.09 2.65
C GLU A 169 4.26 -0.68 2.06
N ALA A 170 5.29 0.15 2.20
CA ALA A 170 5.30 1.50 1.65
C ALA A 170 5.35 1.52 0.12
N GLU A 171 6.16 0.67 -0.51
CA GLU A 171 6.19 0.53 -1.97
C GLU A 171 4.85 0.05 -2.52
N TRP A 172 4.23 -0.91 -1.83
CA TRP A 172 2.93 -1.43 -2.20
C TRP A 172 1.86 -0.33 -2.15
N GLU A 173 1.77 0.42 -1.03
CA GLU A 173 0.79 1.50 -0.87
C GLU A 173 1.02 2.64 -1.86
N ASN A 174 2.28 3.01 -2.13
CA ASN A 174 2.62 3.99 -3.14
C ASN A 174 2.13 3.56 -4.53
N GLY A 175 2.37 2.30 -4.91
CA GLY A 175 1.86 1.71 -6.15
C GLY A 175 0.33 1.69 -6.22
N CYS A 176 -0.34 1.32 -5.12
CA CYS A 176 -1.79 1.29 -5.01
C CYS A 176 -2.41 2.68 -5.19
N ARG A 177 -1.88 3.69 -4.51
CA ARG A 177 -2.36 5.07 -4.58
C ARG A 177 -2.19 5.69 -5.96
N ALA A 178 -1.14 5.35 -6.65
CA ALA A 178 -0.82 5.93 -7.96
C ALA A 178 -0.89 7.47 -8.00
N GLY A 179 -0.33 8.11 -6.97
CA GLY A 179 -0.33 9.57 -6.80
C GLY A 179 -1.58 10.14 -6.11
N SER A 180 -2.59 9.32 -5.83
CA SER A 180 -3.79 9.76 -5.09
C SER A 180 -3.55 9.84 -3.58
N THR A 181 -4.24 10.77 -2.92
CA THR A 181 -4.30 10.89 -1.45
C THR A 181 -5.64 10.45 -0.88
N THR A 182 -6.56 10.00 -1.74
CA THR A 182 -7.92 9.56 -1.42
C THR A 182 -7.94 8.12 -0.88
N GLU A 183 -9.12 7.62 -0.51
CA GLU A 183 -9.28 6.26 0.02
C GLU A 183 -8.92 5.19 -1.01
N TYR A 184 -9.27 5.44 -2.28
CA TYR A 184 -8.92 4.58 -3.42
C TYR A 184 -8.10 5.37 -4.43
N CYS A 185 -7.44 4.70 -5.35
CA CYS A 185 -6.65 5.35 -6.41
C CYS A 185 -7.48 6.25 -7.34
N PHE A 186 -8.80 6.07 -7.37
CA PHE A 186 -9.76 6.77 -8.23
C PHE A 186 -10.63 7.82 -7.48
N GLY A 187 -10.41 8.04 -6.19
CA GLY A 187 -11.17 8.97 -5.37
C GLY A 187 -11.76 8.32 -4.12
N ASP A 188 -12.74 9.00 -3.49
CA ASP A 188 -13.40 8.56 -2.25
C ASP A 188 -14.76 7.88 -2.48
N ASP A 189 -15.23 7.81 -3.73
CA ASP A 189 -16.53 7.21 -4.06
C ASP A 189 -16.42 5.68 -4.15
N GLU A 190 -16.82 5.01 -3.07
CA GLU A 190 -16.77 3.54 -3.00
C GLU A 190 -17.70 2.84 -4.01
N LEU A 191 -18.72 3.54 -4.55
CA LEU A 191 -19.62 2.96 -5.57
C LEU A 191 -18.88 2.65 -6.88
N ARG A 192 -17.74 3.31 -7.11
CA ARG A 192 -16.90 3.07 -8.27
C ARG A 192 -15.91 1.91 -8.09
N LEU A 193 -15.79 1.34 -6.89
CA LEU A 193 -14.82 0.27 -6.62
C LEU A 193 -15.00 -0.91 -7.58
N GLY A 194 -16.21 -1.24 -7.97
CA GLY A 194 -16.49 -2.34 -8.91
C GLY A 194 -15.89 -2.17 -10.31
N GLU A 195 -15.48 -0.94 -10.70
CA GLU A 195 -14.77 -0.69 -11.95
C GLU A 195 -13.28 -1.18 -11.86
N TYR A 196 -12.70 -1.19 -10.65
CA TYR A 196 -11.27 -1.39 -10.40
C TYR A 196 -10.95 -2.67 -9.67
N ALA A 197 -11.93 -3.32 -9.03
CA ALA A 197 -11.69 -4.42 -8.11
C ALA A 197 -12.76 -5.50 -8.11
N TRP A 198 -12.34 -6.72 -7.78
CA TRP A 198 -13.18 -7.81 -7.33
C TRP A 198 -13.19 -7.85 -5.81
N PHE A 199 -14.35 -7.65 -5.19
CA PHE A 199 -14.52 -7.59 -3.74
C PHE A 199 -15.83 -8.22 -3.32
N GLY A 200 -16.16 -8.28 -2.03
CA GLY A 200 -17.27 -9.04 -1.49
C GLY A 200 -18.64 -8.83 -2.15
N SER A 201 -18.88 -7.64 -2.72
CA SER A 201 -20.18 -7.33 -3.33
C SER A 201 -20.28 -7.75 -4.80
N ASN A 202 -19.17 -8.01 -5.49
CA ASN A 202 -19.21 -8.27 -6.95
C ASN A 202 -18.40 -9.50 -7.39
N SER A 203 -17.64 -10.14 -6.50
CA SER A 203 -16.78 -11.28 -6.84
C SER A 203 -17.53 -12.60 -7.05
N GLY A 204 -18.75 -12.70 -6.54
CA GLY A 204 -19.49 -13.98 -6.55
C GLY A 204 -18.93 -15.04 -5.57
N GLY A 205 -17.97 -14.66 -4.71
CA GLY A 205 -17.39 -15.54 -3.69
C GLY A 205 -16.10 -16.22 -4.10
N TRP A 206 -15.39 -15.76 -5.16
CA TRP A 206 -14.11 -16.32 -5.62
C TRP A 206 -13.18 -15.24 -6.19
N ALA A 207 -11.91 -15.57 -6.33
CA ALA A 207 -10.95 -14.75 -7.05
C ALA A 207 -11.15 -14.89 -8.56
N HIS A 208 -10.79 -13.86 -9.30
CA HIS A 208 -10.93 -13.79 -10.74
C HIS A 208 -9.58 -13.68 -11.42
N ALA A 209 -9.53 -13.98 -12.71
CA ALA A 209 -8.33 -13.77 -13.50
C ALA A 209 -7.81 -12.33 -13.36
N ALA A 210 -6.51 -12.22 -13.18
CA ALA A 210 -5.82 -10.94 -13.02
C ALA A 210 -6.10 -10.02 -14.22
N LYS A 211 -6.07 -8.70 -13.98
CA LYS A 211 -6.19 -7.69 -15.04
C LYS A 211 -7.56 -7.65 -15.76
N THR A 212 -8.59 -8.15 -15.12
CA THR A 212 -9.97 -8.10 -15.68
C THR A 212 -10.74 -6.84 -15.29
N LYS A 213 -10.21 -6.04 -14.38
CA LYS A 213 -10.71 -4.72 -13.98
C LYS A 213 -9.82 -3.59 -14.53
N ARG A 214 -10.17 -2.33 -14.26
CA ARG A 214 -9.38 -1.17 -14.70
C ARG A 214 -8.10 -1.04 -13.89
N ALA A 215 -7.02 -0.65 -14.58
CA ALA A 215 -5.78 -0.23 -13.93
C ALA A 215 -5.95 1.10 -13.20
N ASN A 216 -5.08 1.33 -12.20
CA ASN A 216 -4.87 2.66 -11.66
C ASN A 216 -4.12 3.56 -12.65
N ALA A 217 -3.87 4.83 -12.27
CA ALA A 217 -3.20 5.81 -13.14
C ALA A 217 -1.76 5.43 -13.53
N TRP A 218 -1.15 4.46 -12.86
CA TRP A 218 0.21 3.98 -13.14
C TRP A 218 0.23 2.65 -13.91
N GLY A 219 -0.93 2.15 -14.34
CA GLY A 219 -1.04 0.92 -15.09
C GLY A 219 -0.94 -0.35 -14.24
N LEU A 220 -1.15 -0.25 -12.94
CA LEU A 220 -1.18 -1.38 -12.02
C LEU A 220 -2.62 -1.82 -11.76
N TYR A 221 -2.85 -3.13 -11.71
CA TYR A 221 -4.17 -3.74 -11.60
C TYR A 221 -4.34 -4.45 -10.25
N ASP A 222 -5.60 -4.67 -9.87
CA ASP A 222 -6.05 -5.55 -8.78
C ASP A 222 -5.58 -5.15 -7.36
N LEU A 223 -5.08 -3.91 -7.18
CA LEU A 223 -4.58 -3.41 -5.89
C LEU A 223 -5.68 -3.04 -4.88
N HIS A 224 -6.95 -3.09 -5.26
CA HIS A 224 -8.10 -2.78 -4.40
C HIS A 224 -9.03 -3.97 -4.15
N GLY A 225 -8.57 -5.20 -4.43
CA GLY A 225 -9.39 -6.40 -4.27
C GLY A 225 -8.71 -7.63 -4.84
N ASN A 226 -9.48 -8.56 -5.34
CA ASN A 226 -9.10 -9.87 -5.83
C ASN A 226 -8.50 -10.72 -4.71
N VAL A 227 -7.18 -10.66 -4.43
CA VAL A 227 -6.60 -11.34 -3.27
C VAL A 227 -5.75 -10.39 -2.42
N LEU A 228 -5.57 -10.72 -1.14
CA LEU A 228 -4.57 -10.07 -0.29
C LEU A 228 -3.17 -10.39 -0.80
N GLU A 229 -2.24 -9.48 -0.57
CA GLU A 229 -0.87 -9.62 -1.05
C GLU A 229 0.16 -9.50 0.06
N TRP A 230 1.09 -10.44 0.14
CA TRP A 230 2.21 -10.38 1.05
C TRP A 230 3.11 -9.17 0.77
N CYS A 231 3.42 -8.40 1.82
CA CYS A 231 4.52 -7.44 1.84
C CYS A 231 5.69 -7.97 2.68
N LYS A 232 6.90 -7.46 2.44
CA LYS A 232 8.12 -7.90 3.12
C LYS A 232 8.12 -7.58 4.62
N ASP A 233 7.36 -6.57 5.03
CA ASP A 233 7.35 -6.01 6.38
C ASP A 233 6.78 -6.97 7.41
N THR A 234 7.29 -6.89 8.65
CA THR A 234 6.59 -7.39 9.83
C THR A 234 5.42 -6.46 10.17
N TYR A 235 4.34 -7.03 10.68
CA TYR A 235 3.19 -6.22 11.06
C TYR A 235 3.43 -5.54 12.41
N HIS A 236 3.25 -4.22 12.43
CA HIS A 236 3.24 -3.38 13.63
C HIS A 236 1.86 -2.80 13.83
N GLN A 237 1.47 -2.58 15.09
CA GLN A 237 0.13 -2.12 15.43
C GLN A 237 -0.22 -0.76 14.81
N ASP A 238 0.79 0.11 14.62
CA ASP A 238 0.68 1.40 13.96
C ASP A 238 2.03 1.77 13.29
N TYR A 239 2.13 2.97 12.72
CA TYR A 239 3.35 3.45 12.06
C TYR A 239 4.30 4.23 12.99
N THR A 240 4.11 4.18 14.31
CA THR A 240 5.02 4.83 15.27
C THR A 240 6.39 4.15 15.21
N GLY A 241 7.43 4.92 14.85
CA GLY A 241 8.78 4.40 14.69
C GLY A 241 9.09 3.74 13.34
N ALA A 242 8.13 3.76 12.39
CA ALA A 242 8.37 3.25 11.05
C ALA A 242 9.48 4.03 10.31
N PRO A 243 10.24 3.37 9.41
CA PRO A 243 11.28 4.03 8.61
C PRO A 243 10.74 5.22 7.81
N GLU A 244 11.46 6.33 7.76
CA GLU A 244 11.05 7.52 6.99
C GLU A 244 11.11 7.33 5.47
N ASP A 245 11.82 6.30 5.03
CA ASP A 245 11.90 5.89 3.62
C ASP A 245 11.09 4.60 3.37
N ALA A 246 11.07 4.17 2.11
CA ALA A 246 10.30 3.01 1.68
C ALA A 246 10.98 1.65 1.94
N ARG A 247 12.04 1.57 2.74
CA ARG A 247 12.59 0.28 3.12
C ARG A 247 11.59 -0.53 3.94
N ALA A 248 11.61 -1.84 3.78
CA ALA A 248 10.75 -2.72 4.56
C ALA A 248 11.09 -2.64 6.07
N TRP A 249 10.06 -2.52 6.89
CA TRP A 249 10.18 -2.52 8.34
C TRP A 249 10.11 -3.96 8.87
N THR A 250 11.29 -4.60 8.98
CA THR A 250 11.40 -6.02 9.34
C THR A 250 11.84 -6.26 10.78
N GLU A 251 12.29 -5.22 11.49
CA GLU A 251 12.73 -5.29 12.89
C GLU A 251 11.52 -5.22 13.82
N GLY A 252 11.53 -6.04 14.87
CA GLY A 252 10.40 -6.11 15.80
C GLY A 252 9.15 -6.72 15.16
N GLY A 253 8.02 -6.10 15.42
CA GLY A 253 6.72 -6.55 14.92
C GLY A 253 5.90 -7.31 15.95
N GLU A 254 4.63 -7.50 15.66
CA GLU A 254 3.67 -8.08 16.58
C GLU A 254 3.75 -9.60 16.57
N VAL A 255 4.07 -10.19 17.71
CA VAL A 255 4.02 -11.63 17.96
C VAL A 255 2.71 -11.94 18.69
N ARG A 256 1.79 -12.59 18.00
CA ARG A 256 0.43 -12.86 18.56
C ARG A 256 0.35 -14.14 19.34
N ASP A 257 1.17 -15.14 18.97
CA ASP A 257 1.25 -16.41 19.68
C ASP A 257 2.63 -16.56 20.33
N PRO A 258 2.72 -16.92 21.62
CA PRO A 258 3.98 -17.11 22.31
C PRO A 258 4.90 -18.10 21.56
N GLY A 259 6.12 -17.66 21.23
CA GLY A 259 7.10 -18.47 20.50
C GLY A 259 6.93 -18.53 18.98
N ALA A 260 5.91 -17.87 18.43
CA ALA A 260 5.74 -17.77 16.98
C ALA A 260 6.61 -16.68 16.36
N SER A 261 6.77 -16.74 15.05
CA SER A 261 7.38 -15.63 14.28
C SER A 261 6.43 -14.44 14.22
N PRO A 262 6.97 -13.20 14.13
CA PRO A 262 6.13 -12.02 13.95
C PRO A 262 5.19 -12.15 12.74
N SER A 263 3.98 -11.62 12.89
CA SER A 263 3.01 -11.53 11.80
C SER A 263 3.58 -10.68 10.66
N ARG A 264 3.14 -10.95 9.45
CA ARG A 264 3.53 -10.22 8.23
C ARG A 264 2.38 -9.36 7.74
N VAL A 265 2.73 -8.28 7.04
CA VAL A 265 1.76 -7.38 6.43
C VAL A 265 1.14 -8.04 5.20
N GLY A 266 -0.20 -7.96 5.11
CA GLY A 266 -1.00 -8.22 3.92
C GLY A 266 -1.72 -6.95 3.49
N ARG A 267 -1.86 -6.74 2.18
CA ARG A 267 -2.45 -5.52 1.61
C ARG A 267 -3.44 -5.87 0.50
N GLY A 268 -4.33 -4.92 0.13
CA GLY A 268 -5.16 -5.00 -1.07
C GLY A 268 -6.62 -5.39 -0.87
N GLY A 269 -7.00 -5.90 0.28
CA GLY A 269 -8.36 -6.42 0.49
C GLY A 269 -8.55 -7.81 -0.12
N GLY A 270 -9.62 -8.03 -0.88
CA GLY A 270 -9.80 -9.31 -1.55
C GLY A 270 -11.26 -9.61 -1.90
N TRP A 271 -11.46 -10.65 -2.70
CA TRP A 271 -12.76 -11.10 -3.23
C TRP A 271 -13.85 -11.27 -2.17
N PHE A 272 -13.49 -11.54 -0.92
CA PHE A 272 -14.42 -11.78 0.20
C PHE A 272 -14.58 -10.58 1.14
N ARG A 273 -13.83 -9.48 0.90
CA ARG A 273 -13.78 -8.32 1.80
C ARG A 273 -14.78 -7.24 1.40
N PRO A 274 -15.34 -6.50 2.39
CA PRO A 274 -16.13 -5.31 2.10
C PRO A 274 -15.26 -4.21 1.48
N ALA A 275 -15.89 -3.26 0.79
CA ALA A 275 -15.19 -2.16 0.12
C ALA A 275 -14.22 -1.39 1.04
N VAL A 276 -14.60 -1.18 2.31
CA VAL A 276 -13.79 -0.48 3.31
C VAL A 276 -12.43 -1.16 3.55
N ASP A 277 -12.32 -2.46 3.37
CA ASP A 277 -11.08 -3.23 3.52
C ASP A 277 -10.24 -3.24 2.23
N CYS A 278 -10.76 -2.66 1.14
CA CYS A 278 -10.08 -2.53 -0.15
C CYS A 278 -9.47 -1.14 -0.37
N ARG A 279 -9.44 -0.28 0.65
CA ARG A 279 -8.81 1.05 0.59
C ARG A 279 -7.29 0.96 0.44
N SER A 280 -6.68 1.98 -0.17
CA SER A 280 -5.23 2.03 -0.36
C SER A 280 -4.45 1.88 0.95
N ALA A 281 -4.94 2.44 2.05
CA ALA A 281 -4.27 2.42 3.34
C ALA A 281 -4.62 1.21 4.21
N TYR A 282 -5.63 0.40 3.84
CA TYR A 282 -6.06 -0.73 4.66
C TYR A 282 -4.93 -1.72 4.88
N ARG A 283 -4.72 -2.12 6.14
CA ARG A 283 -3.66 -3.03 6.57
C ARG A 283 -4.25 -4.31 7.13
N PHE A 284 -3.76 -5.42 6.65
CA PHE A 284 -4.04 -6.74 7.18
C PHE A 284 -2.76 -7.37 7.75
N TRP A 285 -2.92 -8.28 8.66
CA TRP A 285 -1.82 -9.10 9.17
C TRP A 285 -2.13 -10.58 8.96
N SER A 286 -1.10 -11.35 8.68
CA SER A 286 -1.20 -12.80 8.63
C SER A 286 0.02 -13.45 9.26
N HIS A 287 -0.18 -14.62 9.83
CA HIS A 287 0.93 -15.45 10.29
C HIS A 287 1.72 -15.92 9.06
N PRO A 288 3.07 -15.93 9.10
CA PRO A 288 3.90 -16.25 7.93
C PRO A 288 3.70 -17.68 7.37
N VAL A 289 3.10 -18.58 8.16
CA VAL A 289 2.67 -19.92 7.72
C VAL A 289 1.17 -19.99 7.43
N GLY A 290 0.50 -18.85 7.26
CA GLY A 290 -0.89 -18.77 6.83
C GLY A 290 -0.98 -18.82 5.31
N GLY A 291 -1.26 -19.99 4.75
CA GLY A 291 -1.49 -20.18 3.29
C GLY A 291 -2.99 -20.27 3.03
N TRP A 292 -3.68 -19.13 2.95
CA TRP A 292 -5.12 -19.09 2.70
C TRP A 292 -5.41 -18.89 1.21
N GLY A 293 -6.51 -19.44 0.71
CA GLY A 293 -6.99 -19.26 -0.67
C GLY A 293 -7.36 -17.82 -1.07
N ASN A 294 -7.05 -16.86 -0.22
CA ASN A 294 -7.30 -15.44 -0.41
C ASN A 294 -6.03 -14.58 -0.24
N LEU A 295 -4.86 -15.19 -0.14
CA LEU A 295 -3.59 -14.51 0.10
C LEU A 295 -2.56 -15.01 -0.91
N GLY A 296 -2.14 -14.11 -1.77
CA GLY A 296 -1.12 -14.28 -2.79
C GLY A 296 -0.02 -13.22 -2.62
N PHE A 297 0.59 -12.80 -3.71
CA PHE A 297 1.61 -11.75 -3.71
C PHE A 297 1.87 -11.19 -5.09
N ARG A 298 2.45 -10.01 -5.16
CA ARG A 298 3.11 -9.47 -6.36
C ARG A 298 4.59 -9.20 -6.06
N PRO A 299 5.52 -9.55 -6.95
CA PRO A 299 6.92 -9.23 -6.75
C PRO A 299 7.23 -7.76 -7.08
N ALA A 300 8.28 -7.26 -6.44
CA ALA A 300 8.94 -6.00 -6.75
C ALA A 300 10.39 -6.27 -7.16
N CYS A 301 10.99 -5.36 -7.89
CA CYS A 301 12.42 -5.43 -8.21
C CYS A 301 13.03 -4.03 -8.24
N GLY A 302 14.29 -3.92 -7.88
CA GLY A 302 14.98 -2.65 -7.82
C GLY A 302 16.09 -2.69 -6.78
N PRO A 303 16.81 -1.59 -6.57
CA PRO A 303 17.82 -1.59 -5.56
C PRO A 303 17.20 -2.08 -4.25
N SER A 304 17.69 -3.22 -3.78
CA SER A 304 17.37 -3.66 -2.44
C SER A 304 17.95 -2.62 -1.53
N ALA A 305 17.09 -1.84 -0.84
CA ALA A 305 17.56 -1.15 0.34
C ALA A 305 18.28 -2.18 1.23
N PRO A 306 19.48 -1.87 1.72
CA PRO A 306 20.24 -2.75 2.57
C PRO A 306 19.47 -3.18 3.81
#